data_a3c673d1d7eb7e0ea3118330cbe0e9b4
#
_entry.id   a3c673d1d7eb7e0ea3118330cbe0e9b4
#
_cell.length_a   1.000
_cell.length_b   1.000
_cell.length_c   1.000
_cell.angle_alpha   90.00
_cell.angle_beta   90.00
_cell.angle_gamma   90.00
#
_symmetry.space_group_name_H-M   'P 1'
#
loop_
_entity.id
_entity.type
_entity.pdbx_description
1 polymer ?
#
loop_
_entity_poly.entity_id
_entity_poly.type
_entity_poly.pdbx_seq_one_letter_code
_entity_poly.pdbx_strand_id
1 'polypeptide(L)'
;MKLSKNAKNAIFIGVLCSVAYLAVYIARNMLSAVTPELLEAGLLTKDFVGTLSSVYFTCYAVGQLINGIIGDKIKGAYMISAGLALAGVTGLMFPMFISSFGTLTVVYGLTAFFLSMIYAPITRVVAESTEPIHAVRCSLGYTFASFFGSPLAGVFAAAFVWNQAFNASSAALLAMAALCFVLFVILERRGVVKHRTGRGENNDREIAPATFVGKIKLLVRRDIIRYSAISMITGIVRTAVLFWMPTYFSEHLGYDAPTSALIFTVATLVIATNSFIAIALYERLGRRQYPTLIILFGTSLIAFLLAFLVHAPILNVIFLIIAVIGADGASSVMWSVYCPSLVDTGLVSSTTGFLDFLSYMAAAIATAVFGNLADVIGWNGLLLTWVGLATLGVAVMLVDIRRRFMKHDRPSA
;
A
#
# COMPACT_ATOMS: atom_id res chain seq x y z
N MET A 1 -31.35 14.36 -0.47
CA MET A 1 -30.27 15.33 -0.75
C MET A 1 -29.69 15.01 -2.15
N LYS A 2 -29.84 15.92 -3.14
CA LYS A 2 -29.27 15.68 -4.49
C LYS A 2 -27.76 15.94 -4.44
N LEU A 3 -26.97 14.94 -4.78
CA LEU A 3 -25.51 15.08 -4.89
C LEU A 3 -25.15 16.11 -5.96
N SER A 4 -24.14 16.96 -5.69
CA SER A 4 -23.61 17.89 -6.69
C SER A 4 -23.00 17.13 -7.88
N LYS A 5 -22.89 17.78 -9.04
CA LYS A 5 -22.28 17.18 -10.24
C LYS A 5 -20.82 16.74 -9.96
N ASN A 6 -20.07 17.57 -9.22
CA ASN A 6 -18.69 17.27 -8.83
C ASN A 6 -18.61 16.03 -7.91
N ALA A 7 -19.52 15.91 -6.94
CA ALA A 7 -19.58 14.72 -6.06
C ALA A 7 -19.90 13.44 -6.85
N LYS A 8 -20.82 13.50 -7.82
CA LYS A 8 -21.13 12.34 -8.67
C LYS A 8 -19.93 11.90 -9.52
N ASN A 9 -19.21 12.86 -10.11
CA ASN A 9 -18.02 12.59 -10.89
C ASN A 9 -16.90 12.00 -10.02
N ALA A 10 -16.70 12.53 -8.82
CA ALA A 10 -15.72 12.00 -7.87
C ALA A 10 -16.05 10.57 -7.43
N ILE A 11 -17.32 10.28 -7.12
CA ILE A 11 -17.77 8.92 -6.79
C ILE A 11 -17.47 7.96 -7.96
N PHE A 12 -17.78 8.36 -9.19
CA PHE A 12 -17.54 7.51 -10.35
C PHE A 12 -16.06 7.23 -10.57
N ILE A 13 -15.19 8.24 -10.49
CA ILE A 13 -13.72 8.08 -10.56
C ILE A 13 -13.24 7.19 -9.40
N GLY A 14 -13.70 7.46 -8.19
CA GLY A 14 -13.31 6.71 -6.99
C GLY A 14 -13.69 5.24 -7.08
N VAL A 15 -14.91 4.92 -7.53
CA VAL A 15 -15.36 3.52 -7.72
C VAL A 15 -14.54 2.83 -8.82
N LEU A 16 -14.34 3.48 -9.97
CA LEU A 16 -13.53 2.93 -11.06
C LEU A 16 -12.11 2.60 -10.59
N CYS A 17 -11.46 3.54 -9.89
CA CYS A 17 -10.12 3.35 -9.33
C CYS A 17 -10.10 2.24 -8.26
N SER A 18 -11.14 2.16 -7.43
CA SER A 18 -11.23 1.13 -6.38
C SER A 18 -11.39 -0.27 -6.96
N VAL A 19 -12.24 -0.44 -7.99
CA VAL A 19 -12.42 -1.75 -8.65
C VAL A 19 -11.16 -2.15 -9.42
N ALA A 20 -10.50 -1.19 -10.09
CA ALA A 20 -9.22 -1.45 -10.75
C ALA A 20 -8.15 -1.92 -9.76
N TYR A 21 -8.05 -1.25 -8.62
CA TYR A 21 -7.07 -1.59 -7.59
C TYR A 21 -7.40 -2.90 -6.87
N LEU A 22 -8.68 -3.23 -6.71
CA LEU A 22 -9.12 -4.54 -6.22
C LEU A 22 -8.65 -5.67 -7.14
N ALA A 23 -8.80 -5.52 -8.46
CA ALA A 23 -8.33 -6.50 -9.44
C ALA A 23 -6.80 -6.71 -9.35
N VAL A 24 -6.03 -5.63 -9.13
CA VAL A 24 -4.58 -5.72 -8.86
C VAL A 24 -4.29 -6.59 -7.66
N TYR A 25 -5.01 -6.39 -6.54
CA TYR A 25 -4.75 -7.14 -5.31
C TYR A 25 -5.21 -8.59 -5.38
N ILE A 26 -6.25 -8.92 -6.14
CA ILE A 26 -6.62 -10.31 -6.44
C ILE A 26 -5.46 -11.01 -7.15
N ALA A 27 -4.96 -10.44 -8.25
CA ALA A 27 -3.86 -11.00 -9.01
C ALA A 27 -2.56 -11.08 -8.21
N ARG A 28 -2.26 -10.07 -7.40
CA ARG A 28 -1.09 -10.02 -6.51
C ARG A 28 -1.06 -11.16 -5.49
N ASN A 29 -2.22 -11.52 -4.94
CA ASN A 29 -2.33 -12.54 -3.90
C ASN A 29 -2.60 -13.94 -4.48
N MET A 30 -2.68 -14.09 -5.81
CA MET A 30 -3.06 -15.36 -6.44
C MET A 30 -2.04 -16.48 -6.15
N LEU A 31 -0.73 -16.20 -6.27
CA LEU A 31 0.28 -17.22 -5.96
C LEU A 31 0.12 -17.74 -4.53
N SER A 32 -0.01 -16.83 -3.56
CA SER A 32 -0.19 -17.22 -2.15
C SER A 32 -1.43 -18.09 -1.95
N ALA A 33 -2.54 -17.75 -2.63
CA ALA A 33 -3.80 -18.49 -2.49
C ALA A 33 -3.73 -19.91 -3.06
N VAL A 34 -3.01 -20.12 -4.18
CA VAL A 34 -2.90 -21.44 -4.83
C VAL A 34 -1.64 -22.22 -4.44
N THR A 35 -0.76 -21.64 -3.62
CA THR A 35 0.48 -22.30 -3.19
C THR A 35 0.25 -23.70 -2.60
N PRO A 36 -0.73 -23.93 -1.70
CA PRO A 36 -0.97 -25.27 -1.17
C PRO A 36 -1.16 -26.32 -2.27
N GLU A 37 -2.01 -26.02 -3.26
CA GLU A 37 -2.29 -26.92 -4.39
C GLU A 37 -1.04 -27.18 -5.25
N LEU A 38 -0.25 -26.13 -5.52
CA LEU A 38 1.00 -26.25 -6.29
C LEU A 38 2.06 -27.13 -5.58
N LEU A 39 2.11 -27.06 -4.26
CA LEU A 39 3.00 -27.90 -3.45
C LEU A 39 2.51 -29.34 -3.38
N GLU A 40 1.22 -29.59 -3.15
CA GLU A 40 0.62 -30.91 -3.15
C GLU A 40 0.76 -31.61 -4.51
N ALA A 41 0.60 -30.88 -5.60
CA ALA A 41 0.82 -31.38 -6.95
C ALA A 41 2.29 -31.60 -7.31
N GLY A 42 3.24 -31.21 -6.44
CA GLY A 42 4.68 -31.32 -6.70
C GLY A 42 5.20 -30.44 -7.84
N LEU A 43 4.42 -29.43 -8.25
CA LEU A 43 4.78 -28.53 -9.35
C LEU A 43 5.83 -27.51 -8.94
N LEU A 44 5.78 -27.05 -7.70
CA LEU A 44 6.75 -26.10 -7.12
C LEU A 44 7.21 -26.61 -5.74
N THR A 45 8.38 -26.15 -5.29
CA THR A 45 8.88 -26.34 -3.93
C THR A 45 8.66 -25.08 -3.08
N LYS A 46 8.64 -25.21 -1.75
CA LYS A 46 8.52 -24.06 -0.83
C LYS A 46 9.61 -23.01 -1.08
N ASP A 47 10.86 -23.47 -1.25
CA ASP A 47 12.00 -22.56 -1.50
C ASP A 47 11.82 -21.78 -2.80
N PHE A 48 11.29 -22.44 -3.84
CA PHE A 48 11.07 -21.77 -5.11
C PHE A 48 9.89 -20.79 -5.07
N VAL A 49 8.80 -21.11 -4.34
CA VAL A 49 7.71 -20.17 -4.06
C VAL A 49 8.21 -18.94 -3.28
N GLY A 50 9.10 -19.17 -2.31
CA GLY A 50 9.79 -18.08 -1.60
C GLY A 50 10.62 -17.19 -2.52
N THR A 51 11.39 -17.82 -3.44
CA THR A 51 12.17 -17.10 -4.47
C THR A 51 11.28 -16.30 -5.40
N LEU A 52 10.19 -16.88 -5.92
CA LEU A 52 9.20 -16.19 -6.76
C LEU A 52 8.60 -14.97 -6.05
N SER A 53 8.24 -15.13 -4.78
CA SER A 53 7.67 -14.04 -3.97
C SER A 53 8.69 -12.91 -3.76
N SER A 54 9.95 -13.26 -3.48
CA SER A 54 11.02 -12.27 -3.31
C SER A 54 11.29 -11.49 -4.60
N VAL A 55 11.36 -12.17 -5.75
CA VAL A 55 11.51 -11.54 -7.06
C VAL A 55 10.29 -10.64 -7.35
N TYR A 56 9.08 -11.13 -7.07
CA TYR A 56 7.87 -10.34 -7.24
C TYR A 56 7.93 -9.02 -6.47
N PHE A 57 8.18 -9.06 -5.16
CA PHE A 57 8.20 -7.86 -4.34
C PHE A 57 9.35 -6.91 -4.72
N THR A 58 10.50 -7.44 -5.11
CA THR A 58 11.63 -6.63 -5.60
C THR A 58 11.28 -5.94 -6.91
N CYS A 59 10.75 -6.67 -7.89
CA CYS A 59 10.33 -6.10 -9.18
C CYS A 59 9.19 -5.09 -9.00
N TYR A 60 8.26 -5.37 -8.09
CA TYR A 60 7.18 -4.44 -7.75
C TYR A 60 7.73 -3.15 -7.12
N ALA A 61 8.64 -3.24 -6.15
CA ALA A 61 9.26 -2.09 -5.50
C ALA A 61 10.03 -1.22 -6.49
N VAL A 62 10.92 -1.82 -7.28
CA VAL A 62 11.68 -1.12 -8.33
C VAL A 62 10.72 -0.52 -9.36
N GLY A 63 9.71 -1.27 -9.74
CA GLY A 63 8.65 -0.81 -10.63
C GLY A 63 7.91 0.41 -10.09
N GLN A 64 7.57 0.47 -8.79
CA GLN A 64 6.92 1.63 -8.17
C GLN A 64 7.76 2.91 -8.30
N LEU A 65 9.08 2.80 -8.13
CA LEU A 65 9.97 3.94 -8.28
C LEU A 65 10.02 4.42 -9.74
N ILE A 66 10.26 3.52 -10.69
CA ILE A 66 10.38 3.83 -12.13
C ILE A 66 9.03 4.35 -12.66
N ASN A 67 7.96 3.61 -12.41
CA ASN A 67 6.63 3.93 -12.88
C ASN A 67 6.03 5.17 -12.20
N GLY A 68 6.44 5.46 -10.97
CA GLY A 68 6.13 6.73 -10.31
C GLY A 68 6.66 7.93 -11.10
N ILE A 69 7.94 7.88 -11.50
CA ILE A 69 8.58 8.95 -12.30
C ILE A 69 7.94 9.07 -13.70
N ILE A 70 7.66 7.92 -14.34
CA ILE A 70 7.01 7.87 -15.65
C ILE A 70 5.58 8.41 -15.55
N GLY A 71 4.87 8.09 -14.47
CA GLY A 71 3.49 8.48 -14.21
C GLY A 71 3.27 9.98 -14.11
N ASP A 72 4.29 10.79 -13.80
CA ASP A 72 4.18 12.26 -13.84
C ASP A 72 4.27 12.83 -15.27
N LYS A 73 4.79 12.04 -16.23
CA LYS A 73 4.97 12.47 -17.62
C LYS A 73 3.86 11.95 -18.54
N ILE A 74 3.30 10.78 -18.25
CA ILE A 74 2.27 10.13 -19.06
C ILE A 74 0.91 10.38 -18.43
N LYS A 75 -0.15 10.41 -19.26
CA LYS A 75 -1.53 10.48 -18.75
C LYS A 75 -1.84 9.26 -17.89
N GLY A 76 -2.22 9.49 -16.64
CA GLY A 76 -2.48 8.44 -15.66
C GLY A 76 -3.50 7.39 -16.14
N ALA A 77 -4.53 7.83 -16.85
CA ALA A 77 -5.54 6.97 -17.45
C ALA A 77 -4.94 5.90 -18.39
N TYR A 78 -4.03 6.29 -19.28
CA TYR A 78 -3.39 5.34 -20.20
C TYR A 78 -2.41 4.41 -19.47
N MET A 79 -1.70 4.95 -18.48
CA MET A 79 -0.75 4.16 -17.71
C MET A 79 -1.45 3.08 -16.86
N ILE A 80 -2.59 3.41 -16.23
CA ILE A 80 -3.40 2.44 -15.50
C ILE A 80 -3.87 1.32 -16.45
N SER A 81 -4.45 1.68 -17.59
CA SER A 81 -4.98 0.69 -18.54
C SER A 81 -3.88 -0.18 -19.13
N ALA A 82 -2.72 0.39 -19.47
CA ALA A 82 -1.57 -0.36 -19.98
C ALA A 82 -0.99 -1.31 -18.93
N GLY A 83 -0.85 -0.85 -17.68
CA GLY A 83 -0.36 -1.68 -16.57
C GLY A 83 -1.27 -2.89 -16.32
N LEU A 84 -2.59 -2.68 -16.27
CA LEU A 84 -3.57 -3.77 -16.15
C LEU A 84 -3.50 -4.76 -17.32
N ALA A 85 -3.40 -4.27 -18.56
CA ALA A 85 -3.33 -5.11 -19.75
C ALA A 85 -2.05 -5.96 -19.77
N LEU A 86 -0.88 -5.33 -19.57
CA LEU A 86 0.41 -6.01 -19.58
C LEU A 86 0.52 -7.03 -18.43
N ALA A 87 0.05 -6.67 -17.23
CA ALA A 87 -0.02 -7.59 -16.10
C ALA A 87 -0.98 -8.77 -16.36
N GLY A 88 -2.11 -8.51 -17.01
CA GLY A 88 -3.03 -9.56 -17.40
C GLY A 88 -2.44 -10.54 -18.41
N VAL A 89 -1.73 -10.02 -19.43
CA VAL A 89 -1.03 -10.86 -20.43
C VAL A 89 0.04 -11.72 -19.77
N THR A 90 0.92 -11.10 -18.95
CA THR A 90 1.99 -11.86 -18.27
C THR A 90 1.43 -12.83 -17.23
N GLY A 91 0.32 -12.49 -16.56
CA GLY A 91 -0.36 -13.40 -15.65
C GLY A 91 -0.94 -14.65 -16.35
N LEU A 92 -1.49 -14.52 -17.58
CA LEU A 92 -1.90 -15.67 -18.41
C LEU A 92 -0.72 -16.57 -18.81
N MET A 93 0.48 -16.00 -18.89
CA MET A 93 1.69 -16.78 -19.22
C MET A 93 2.17 -17.63 -18.04
N PHE A 94 1.81 -17.29 -16.79
CA PHE A 94 2.29 -18.01 -15.60
C PHE A 94 2.03 -19.51 -15.67
N PRO A 95 0.82 -20.01 -15.91
CA PRO A 95 0.56 -21.44 -16.01
C PRO A 95 1.29 -22.12 -17.17
N MET A 96 1.56 -21.38 -18.26
CA MET A 96 2.24 -21.93 -19.45
C MET A 96 3.71 -22.27 -19.18
N PHE A 97 4.34 -21.57 -18.24
CA PHE A 97 5.77 -21.73 -17.95
C PHE A 97 6.04 -22.40 -16.59
N ILE A 98 5.06 -23.05 -15.99
CA ILE A 98 5.19 -23.68 -14.67
C ILE A 98 6.37 -24.67 -14.57
N SER A 99 6.69 -25.36 -15.64
CA SER A 99 7.80 -26.33 -15.73
C SER A 99 9.15 -25.69 -16.02
N SER A 100 9.21 -24.38 -16.31
CA SER A 100 10.47 -23.66 -16.63
C SER A 100 10.74 -22.59 -15.57
N PHE A 101 11.44 -22.97 -14.51
CA PHE A 101 11.64 -22.11 -13.33
C PHE A 101 12.26 -20.74 -13.67
N GLY A 102 13.26 -20.69 -14.58
CA GLY A 102 13.87 -19.43 -15.00
C GLY A 102 12.87 -18.51 -15.73
N THR A 103 12.15 -19.05 -16.71
CA THR A 103 11.14 -18.29 -17.47
C THR A 103 9.97 -17.87 -16.57
N LEU A 104 9.51 -18.76 -15.69
CA LEU A 104 8.45 -18.47 -14.72
C LEU A 104 8.82 -17.30 -13.79
N THR A 105 10.08 -17.29 -13.31
CA THR A 105 10.61 -16.20 -12.47
C THR A 105 10.59 -14.86 -13.21
N VAL A 106 11.01 -14.83 -14.47
CA VAL A 106 10.98 -13.62 -15.30
C VAL A 106 9.55 -13.15 -15.56
N VAL A 107 8.66 -14.05 -15.97
CA VAL A 107 7.25 -13.76 -16.25
C VAL A 107 6.55 -13.20 -15.00
N TYR A 108 6.78 -13.81 -13.86
CA TYR A 108 6.16 -13.37 -12.60
C TYR A 108 6.73 -12.04 -12.11
N GLY A 109 8.04 -11.82 -12.29
CA GLY A 109 8.68 -10.53 -12.04
C GLY A 109 8.14 -9.41 -12.94
N LEU A 110 7.93 -9.70 -14.25
CA LEU A 110 7.30 -8.76 -15.17
C LEU A 110 5.85 -8.45 -14.79
N THR A 111 5.08 -9.46 -14.36
CA THR A 111 3.72 -9.25 -13.85
C THR A 111 3.73 -8.25 -12.68
N ALA A 112 4.64 -8.43 -11.72
CA ALA A 112 4.82 -7.52 -10.60
C ALA A 112 5.18 -6.09 -11.05
N PHE A 113 6.12 -5.97 -11.99
CA PHE A 113 6.52 -4.68 -12.54
C PHE A 113 5.36 -3.95 -13.21
N PHE A 114 4.55 -4.65 -14.01
CA PHE A 114 3.39 -4.05 -14.66
C PHE A 114 2.27 -3.71 -13.67
N LEU A 115 2.02 -4.52 -12.64
CA LEU A 115 1.08 -4.18 -11.57
C LEU A 115 1.49 -2.93 -10.80
N SER A 116 2.80 -2.63 -10.71
CA SER A 116 3.29 -1.42 -10.08
C SER A 116 2.96 -0.13 -10.84
N MET A 117 2.58 -0.23 -12.13
CA MET A 117 2.19 0.93 -12.96
C MET A 117 0.85 1.55 -12.56
N ILE A 118 0.13 1.01 -11.57
CA ILE A 118 -1.30 1.34 -11.39
C ILE A 118 -1.51 2.31 -10.23
N TYR A 119 -0.90 2.06 -9.07
CA TYR A 119 -1.21 2.78 -7.84
C TYR A 119 -0.86 4.28 -7.90
N ALA A 120 0.38 4.61 -8.27
CA ALA A 120 0.82 6.00 -8.33
C ALA A 120 0.02 6.84 -9.35
N PRO A 121 -0.26 6.36 -10.59
CA PRO A 121 -1.16 7.05 -11.51
C PRO A 121 -2.62 7.15 -11.03
N ILE A 122 -3.17 6.16 -10.30
CA ILE A 122 -4.50 6.27 -9.69
C ILE A 122 -4.52 7.46 -8.73
N THR A 123 -3.54 7.55 -7.81
CA THR A 123 -3.44 8.65 -6.84
C THR A 123 -3.39 10.01 -7.55
N ARG A 124 -2.64 10.09 -8.65
CA ARG A 124 -2.55 11.29 -9.47
C ARG A 124 -3.87 11.65 -10.16
N VAL A 125 -4.51 10.70 -10.84
CA VAL A 125 -5.80 10.92 -11.53
C VAL A 125 -6.86 11.43 -10.55
N VAL A 126 -6.93 10.83 -9.37
CA VAL A 126 -7.85 11.27 -8.32
C VAL A 126 -7.51 12.68 -7.83
N ALA A 127 -6.24 12.97 -7.55
CA ALA A 127 -5.79 14.27 -7.05
C ALA A 127 -6.01 15.40 -8.08
N GLU A 128 -5.81 15.13 -9.38
CA GLU A 128 -5.97 16.14 -10.44
C GLU A 128 -7.44 16.36 -10.87
N SER A 129 -8.30 15.35 -10.71
CA SER A 129 -9.66 15.35 -11.25
C SER A 129 -10.75 15.60 -10.22
N THR A 130 -10.43 15.60 -8.92
CA THR A 130 -11.40 15.78 -7.84
C THR A 130 -11.01 16.91 -6.90
N GLU A 131 -11.98 17.43 -6.17
CA GLU A 131 -11.73 18.40 -5.09
C GLU A 131 -11.00 17.70 -3.93
N PRO A 132 -10.17 18.42 -3.13
CA PRO A 132 -9.36 17.80 -2.06
C PRO A 132 -10.15 16.91 -1.10
N ILE A 133 -11.36 17.30 -0.71
CA ILE A 133 -12.23 16.52 0.18
C ILE A 133 -12.69 15.23 -0.48
N HIS A 134 -12.96 15.24 -1.78
CA HIS A 134 -13.36 14.07 -2.54
C HIS A 134 -12.16 13.19 -2.88
N ALA A 135 -10.97 13.77 -3.10
CA ALA A 135 -9.72 13.04 -3.31
C ALA A 135 -9.40 12.12 -2.13
N VAL A 136 -9.51 12.64 -0.89
CA VAL A 136 -9.31 11.84 0.33
C VAL A 136 -10.29 10.66 0.39
N ARG A 137 -11.57 10.89 0.06
CA ARG A 137 -12.59 9.82 0.09
C ARG A 137 -12.38 8.77 -1.00
N CYS A 138 -11.99 9.18 -2.20
CA CYS A 138 -11.63 8.26 -3.28
C CYS A 138 -10.41 7.43 -2.90
N SER A 139 -9.38 8.06 -2.31
CA SER A 139 -8.18 7.42 -1.84
C SER A 139 -8.46 6.37 -0.77
N LEU A 140 -9.34 6.68 0.19
CA LEU A 140 -9.86 5.73 1.16
C LEU A 140 -10.53 4.53 0.47
N GLY A 141 -11.35 4.78 -0.56
CA GLY A 141 -12.08 3.75 -1.28
C GLY A 141 -11.15 2.72 -1.90
N TYR A 142 -10.15 3.13 -2.69
CA TYR A 142 -9.23 2.17 -3.31
C TYR A 142 -8.23 1.57 -2.33
N THR A 143 -7.83 2.28 -1.28
CA THR A 143 -7.01 1.70 -0.21
C THR A 143 -7.79 0.61 0.52
N PHE A 144 -9.06 0.87 0.86
CA PHE A 144 -9.92 -0.12 1.50
C PHE A 144 -10.20 -1.32 0.59
N ALA A 145 -10.45 -1.09 -0.70
CA ALA A 145 -10.68 -2.16 -1.67
C ALA A 145 -9.51 -3.16 -1.74
N SER A 146 -8.26 -2.69 -1.49
CA SER A 146 -7.10 -3.57 -1.49
C SER A 146 -7.15 -4.67 -0.42
N PHE A 147 -7.82 -4.45 0.70
CA PHE A 147 -7.97 -5.45 1.76
C PHE A 147 -8.84 -6.65 1.34
N PHE A 148 -9.75 -6.46 0.38
CA PHE A 148 -10.58 -7.55 -0.14
C PHE A 148 -9.86 -8.41 -1.18
N GLY A 149 -8.70 -7.98 -1.68
CA GLY A 149 -7.95 -8.71 -2.70
C GLY A 149 -7.53 -10.11 -2.25
N SER A 150 -7.03 -10.25 -1.03
CA SER A 150 -6.60 -11.55 -0.47
C SER A 150 -7.77 -12.51 -0.25
N PRO A 151 -8.86 -12.13 0.42
CA PRO A 151 -10.04 -12.98 0.52
C PRO A 151 -10.61 -13.40 -0.83
N LEU A 152 -10.68 -12.48 -1.80
CA LEU A 152 -11.18 -12.80 -3.14
C LEU A 152 -10.23 -13.72 -3.92
N ALA A 153 -8.91 -13.57 -3.78
CA ALA A 153 -7.95 -14.52 -4.33
C ALA A 153 -8.18 -15.93 -3.75
N GLY A 154 -8.46 -16.03 -2.45
CA GLY A 154 -8.85 -17.28 -1.80
C GLY A 154 -10.14 -17.89 -2.37
N VAL A 155 -11.15 -17.06 -2.67
CA VAL A 155 -12.39 -17.53 -3.34
C VAL A 155 -12.07 -18.05 -4.73
N PHE A 156 -11.21 -17.39 -5.51
CA PHE A 156 -10.77 -17.91 -6.82
C PHE A 156 -10.04 -19.23 -6.68
N ALA A 157 -9.11 -19.36 -5.72
CA ALA A 157 -8.39 -20.59 -5.46
C ALA A 157 -9.30 -21.74 -4.97
N ALA A 158 -10.38 -21.43 -4.25
CA ALA A 158 -11.35 -22.42 -3.81
C ALA A 158 -12.34 -22.85 -4.93
N ALA A 159 -12.63 -21.94 -5.87
CA ALA A 159 -13.59 -22.21 -6.96
C ALA A 159 -12.95 -22.82 -8.20
N PHE A 160 -11.65 -22.66 -8.41
CA PHE A 160 -10.93 -23.06 -9.61
C PHE A 160 -9.66 -23.81 -9.27
N VAL A 161 -9.24 -24.74 -10.13
CA VAL A 161 -7.90 -25.33 -10.09
C VAL A 161 -6.86 -24.23 -10.30
N TRP A 162 -5.67 -24.35 -9.74
CA TRP A 162 -4.62 -23.30 -9.70
C TRP A 162 -4.37 -22.58 -11.03
N ASN A 163 -4.31 -23.32 -12.16
CA ASN A 163 -4.11 -22.75 -13.49
C ASN A 163 -5.33 -21.94 -13.96
N GLN A 164 -6.54 -22.42 -13.68
CA GLN A 164 -7.78 -21.70 -13.99
C GLN A 164 -7.94 -20.46 -13.11
N ALA A 165 -7.52 -20.53 -11.83
CA ALA A 165 -7.52 -19.39 -10.91
C ALA A 165 -6.59 -18.27 -11.40
N PHE A 166 -5.36 -18.61 -11.86
CA PHE A 166 -4.46 -17.65 -12.51
C PHE A 166 -5.07 -17.06 -13.78
N ASN A 167 -5.64 -17.89 -14.65
CA ASN A 167 -6.26 -17.44 -15.89
C ASN A 167 -7.48 -16.55 -15.62
N ALA A 168 -8.32 -16.88 -14.65
CA ALA A 168 -9.49 -16.08 -14.27
C ALA A 168 -9.08 -14.71 -13.68
N SER A 169 -8.10 -14.68 -12.80
CA SER A 169 -7.58 -13.42 -12.27
C SER A 169 -6.94 -12.54 -13.34
N SER A 170 -6.21 -13.14 -14.27
CA SER A 170 -5.59 -12.45 -15.40
C SER A 170 -6.61 -11.94 -16.39
N ALA A 171 -7.67 -12.72 -16.67
CA ALA A 171 -8.81 -12.29 -17.50
C ALA A 171 -9.54 -11.11 -16.84
N ALA A 172 -9.70 -11.12 -15.52
CA ALA A 172 -10.27 -9.98 -14.79
C ALA A 172 -9.41 -8.72 -14.95
N LEU A 173 -8.07 -8.83 -14.92
CA LEU A 173 -7.17 -7.70 -15.21
C LEU A 173 -7.36 -7.17 -16.63
N LEU A 174 -7.45 -8.04 -17.64
CA LEU A 174 -7.65 -7.65 -19.04
C LEU A 174 -9.03 -6.99 -19.26
N ALA A 175 -10.08 -7.55 -18.67
CA ALA A 175 -11.41 -6.94 -18.71
C ALA A 175 -11.41 -5.55 -18.04
N MET A 176 -10.74 -5.44 -16.90
CA MET A 176 -10.60 -4.16 -16.19
C MET A 176 -9.75 -3.16 -16.96
N ALA A 177 -8.70 -3.61 -17.67
CA ALA A 177 -7.91 -2.77 -18.55
C ALA A 177 -8.76 -2.12 -19.66
N ALA A 178 -9.57 -2.94 -20.35
CA ALA A 178 -10.48 -2.46 -21.39
C ALA A 178 -11.54 -1.50 -20.82
N LEU A 179 -12.14 -1.84 -19.68
CA LEU A 179 -13.12 -0.99 -19.00
C LEU A 179 -12.51 0.35 -18.59
N CYS A 180 -11.33 0.34 -17.95
CA CYS A 180 -10.62 1.55 -17.57
C CYS A 180 -10.29 2.41 -18.78
N PHE A 181 -9.77 1.82 -19.85
CA PHE A 181 -9.44 2.55 -21.07
C PHE A 181 -10.66 3.27 -21.65
N VAL A 182 -11.75 2.55 -21.86
CA VAL A 182 -12.98 3.11 -22.41
C VAL A 182 -13.57 4.21 -21.53
N LEU A 183 -13.69 3.93 -20.23
CA LEU A 183 -14.30 4.89 -19.30
C LEU A 183 -13.42 6.13 -19.09
N PHE A 184 -12.12 6.00 -18.97
CA PHE A 184 -11.24 7.16 -18.87
C PHE A 184 -11.24 8.02 -20.14
N VAL A 185 -11.27 7.41 -21.33
CA VAL A 185 -11.41 8.17 -22.59
C VAL A 185 -12.73 8.94 -22.62
N ILE A 186 -13.84 8.32 -22.20
CA ILE A 186 -15.15 9.02 -22.12
C ILE A 186 -15.10 10.15 -21.11
N LEU A 187 -14.52 9.93 -19.92
CA LEU A 187 -14.42 10.95 -18.86
C LEU A 187 -13.51 12.11 -19.28
N GLU A 188 -12.42 11.82 -19.99
CA GLU A 188 -11.51 12.85 -20.54
C GLU A 188 -12.24 13.70 -21.58
N ARG A 189 -12.97 13.08 -22.53
CA ARG A 189 -13.78 13.80 -23.53
C ARG A 189 -14.89 14.65 -22.90
N ARG A 190 -15.41 14.26 -21.75
CA ARG A 190 -16.41 15.03 -20.98
C ARG A 190 -15.79 16.10 -20.08
N GLY A 191 -14.45 16.26 -20.06
CA GLY A 191 -13.74 17.20 -19.22
C GLY A 191 -13.80 16.89 -17.72
N VAL A 192 -14.17 15.65 -17.36
CA VAL A 192 -14.26 15.18 -15.96
C VAL A 192 -12.89 14.77 -15.45
N VAL A 193 -12.14 13.97 -16.22
CA VAL A 193 -10.74 13.66 -15.92
C VAL A 193 -9.87 14.73 -16.55
N LYS A 194 -9.13 15.42 -15.70
CA LYS A 194 -8.23 16.51 -16.09
C LYS A 194 -6.79 15.97 -16.05
N HIS A 195 -6.07 16.21 -17.12
CA HIS A 195 -4.64 15.95 -17.13
C HIS A 195 -3.92 17.29 -17.00
N ARG A 196 -3.34 17.54 -15.85
CA ARG A 196 -2.55 18.73 -15.59
C ARG A 196 -1.10 18.43 -15.95
N THR A 197 -0.72 18.73 -17.18
CA THR A 197 0.71 18.88 -17.51
C THR A 197 1.22 20.09 -16.76
N GLY A 198 2.38 19.98 -16.09
CA GLY A 198 2.97 21.05 -15.27
C GLY A 198 3.33 22.36 -16.02
N ARG A 199 2.68 22.63 -17.12
CA ARG A 199 2.89 23.75 -18.03
C ARG A 199 1.57 24.47 -18.35
N GLY A 200 0.87 25.01 -17.40
CA GLY A 200 -0.23 25.87 -17.84
C GLY A 200 -1.28 26.24 -16.80
N GLU A 201 -1.48 27.50 -16.68
CA GLU A 201 -2.67 28.20 -16.22
C GLU A 201 -3.04 28.09 -14.73
N ASN A 202 -2.17 28.57 -13.84
CA ASN A 202 -2.58 29.38 -12.69
C ASN A 202 -1.34 29.95 -11.99
N ASN A 203 -1.32 31.25 -11.75
CA ASN A 203 -0.23 32.04 -11.16
C ASN A 203 0.14 31.68 -9.70
N ASP A 204 -0.54 30.73 -9.07
CA ASP A 204 -0.35 30.37 -7.65
C ASP A 204 0.32 29.00 -7.45
N ARG A 205 0.97 28.42 -8.47
CA ARG A 205 1.65 27.12 -8.36
C ARG A 205 3.14 27.28 -8.16
N GLU A 206 3.68 26.61 -7.15
CA GLU A 206 5.09 26.25 -7.11
C GLU A 206 5.36 25.27 -8.26
N ILE A 207 5.65 25.81 -9.47
CA ILE A 207 6.01 24.98 -10.64
C ILE A 207 7.21 24.14 -10.25
N ALA A 208 7.08 22.80 -10.38
CA ALA A 208 8.19 21.90 -10.09
C ALA A 208 9.42 22.35 -10.89
N PRO A 209 10.57 22.59 -10.22
CA PRO A 209 11.77 23.04 -10.90
C PRO A 209 12.17 22.08 -12.03
N ALA A 210 12.67 22.61 -13.14
CA ALA A 210 13.11 21.81 -14.28
C ALA A 210 14.27 20.88 -13.92
N THR A 211 15.10 21.25 -12.94
CA THR A 211 16.25 20.49 -12.47
C THR A 211 15.88 19.42 -11.45
N PHE A 212 16.52 18.25 -11.53
CA PHE A 212 16.35 17.15 -10.58
C PHE A 212 16.60 17.58 -9.14
N VAL A 213 17.68 18.34 -8.91
CA VAL A 213 18.01 18.88 -7.57
C VAL A 213 16.94 19.82 -7.05
N GLY A 214 16.38 20.65 -7.92
CA GLY A 214 15.26 21.54 -7.56
C GLY A 214 14.01 20.77 -7.13
N LYS A 215 13.67 19.67 -7.81
CA LYS A 215 12.55 18.79 -7.42
C LYS A 215 12.76 18.16 -6.05
N ILE A 216 13.97 17.64 -5.79
CA ILE A 216 14.32 17.11 -4.46
C ILE A 216 14.21 18.20 -3.39
N LYS A 217 14.74 19.40 -3.63
CA LYS A 217 14.65 20.51 -2.67
C LYS A 217 13.19 20.91 -2.39
N LEU A 218 12.34 20.90 -3.40
CA LEU A 218 10.90 21.13 -3.24
C LEU A 218 10.25 20.07 -2.36
N LEU A 219 10.50 18.78 -2.64
CA LEU A 219 9.96 17.67 -1.85
C LEU A 219 10.48 17.66 -0.41
N VAL A 220 11.75 18.04 -0.17
CA VAL A 220 12.30 18.20 1.18
C VAL A 220 11.57 19.31 1.96
N ARG A 221 11.22 20.42 1.30
CA ARG A 221 10.38 21.47 1.90
C ARG A 221 8.96 21.00 2.22
N ARG A 222 8.47 19.99 1.53
CA ARG A 222 7.17 19.35 1.72
C ARG A 222 7.25 18.10 2.61
N ASP A 223 8.27 18.02 3.49
CA ASP A 223 8.43 16.97 4.51
C ASP A 223 8.63 15.54 3.97
N ILE A 224 9.13 15.36 2.73
CA ILE A 224 9.33 14.02 2.13
C ILE A 224 10.20 13.11 3.02
N ILE A 225 11.23 13.64 3.68
CA ILE A 225 12.14 12.85 4.53
C ILE A 225 11.36 12.20 5.68
N ARG A 226 10.44 12.93 6.30
CA ARG A 226 9.60 12.41 7.37
C ARG A 226 8.64 11.35 6.86
N TYR A 227 7.96 11.62 5.75
CA TYR A 227 7.04 10.66 5.15
C TYR A 227 7.77 9.43 4.59
N SER A 228 9.05 9.54 4.21
CA SER A 228 9.91 8.39 3.90
C SER A 228 10.09 7.48 5.11
N ALA A 229 10.42 8.04 6.28
CA ALA A 229 10.54 7.26 7.51
C ALA A 229 9.19 6.61 7.90
N ILE A 230 8.06 7.35 7.80
CA ILE A 230 6.73 6.80 8.04
C ILE A 230 6.47 5.65 7.07
N SER A 231 6.75 5.81 5.78
CA SER A 231 6.53 4.79 4.76
C SER A 231 7.29 3.50 5.06
N MET A 232 8.56 3.60 5.46
CA MET A 232 9.37 2.44 5.84
C MET A 232 8.80 1.74 7.08
N ILE A 233 8.51 2.48 8.16
CA ILE A 233 7.99 1.92 9.42
C ILE A 233 6.64 1.24 9.18
N THR A 234 5.71 1.93 8.52
CA THR A 234 4.38 1.39 8.25
C THR A 234 4.42 0.23 7.26
N GLY A 235 5.34 0.25 6.29
CA GLY A 235 5.57 -0.84 5.36
C GLY A 235 6.03 -2.11 6.07
N ILE A 236 6.97 -1.99 7.03
CA ILE A 236 7.42 -3.11 7.88
C ILE A 236 6.23 -3.68 8.66
N VAL A 237 5.46 -2.84 9.36
CA VAL A 237 4.34 -3.31 10.18
C VAL A 237 3.25 -3.95 9.31
N ARG A 238 2.85 -3.30 8.24
CA ARG A 238 1.81 -3.79 7.33
C ARG A 238 2.17 -5.09 6.61
N THR A 239 3.44 -5.34 6.37
CA THR A 239 3.87 -6.52 5.59
C THR A 239 4.58 -7.54 6.47
N ALA A 240 5.68 -7.16 7.13
CA ALA A 240 6.50 -8.11 7.87
C ALA A 240 5.83 -8.57 9.18
N VAL A 241 5.22 -7.66 9.95
CA VAL A 241 4.51 -8.04 11.18
C VAL A 241 3.29 -8.91 10.85
N LEU A 242 2.49 -8.52 9.85
CA LEU A 242 1.34 -9.34 9.43
C LEU A 242 1.77 -10.71 8.88
N PHE A 243 2.89 -10.78 8.14
CA PHE A 243 3.41 -12.04 7.62
C PHE A 243 3.73 -13.04 8.74
N TRP A 244 4.37 -12.57 9.82
CA TRP A 244 4.78 -13.42 10.94
C TRP A 244 3.70 -13.63 12.01
N MET A 245 2.57 -12.93 11.91
CA MET A 245 1.49 -12.97 12.89
C MET A 245 0.89 -14.38 13.11
N PRO A 246 0.61 -15.21 12.08
CA PRO A 246 0.11 -16.58 12.31
C PRO A 246 1.11 -17.46 13.04
N THR A 247 2.41 -17.36 12.70
CA THR A 247 3.49 -18.10 13.34
C THR A 247 3.65 -17.66 14.80
N TYR A 248 3.54 -16.36 15.06
CA TYR A 248 3.51 -15.83 16.43
C TYR A 248 2.35 -16.41 17.25
N PHE A 249 1.17 -16.55 16.68
CA PHE A 249 0.02 -17.14 17.36
C PHE A 249 0.24 -18.62 17.69
N SER A 250 0.85 -19.38 16.80
CA SER A 250 1.10 -20.80 17.03
C SER A 250 2.28 -21.04 17.97
N GLU A 251 3.42 -20.42 17.75
CA GLU A 251 4.65 -20.71 18.48
C GLU A 251 4.75 -19.99 19.82
N HIS A 252 4.23 -18.76 19.93
CA HIS A 252 4.35 -17.96 21.15
C HIS A 252 3.11 -18.02 22.02
N LEU A 253 1.91 -17.99 21.42
CA LEU A 253 0.65 -18.03 22.17
C LEU A 253 0.11 -19.45 22.34
N GLY A 254 0.68 -20.46 21.67
CA GLY A 254 0.34 -21.88 21.84
C GLY A 254 -0.97 -22.31 21.17
N TYR A 255 -1.48 -21.53 20.20
CA TYR A 255 -2.65 -21.94 19.42
C TYR A 255 -2.24 -23.00 18.38
N ASP A 256 -3.11 -23.97 18.11
CA ASP A 256 -2.93 -24.89 16.99
C ASP A 256 -3.00 -24.18 15.64
N ALA A 257 -2.46 -24.77 14.58
CA ALA A 257 -2.36 -24.14 13.28
C ALA A 257 -3.72 -23.72 12.67
N PRO A 258 -4.80 -24.53 12.72
CA PRO A 258 -6.12 -24.11 12.26
C PRO A 258 -6.69 -22.90 13.03
N THR A 259 -6.56 -22.89 14.36
CA THR A 259 -7.02 -21.78 15.20
C THR A 259 -6.20 -20.53 14.93
N SER A 260 -4.88 -20.63 14.78
CA SER A 260 -4.00 -19.51 14.41
C SER A 260 -4.41 -18.88 13.07
N ALA A 261 -4.71 -19.70 12.07
CA ALA A 261 -5.20 -19.22 10.77
C ALA A 261 -6.56 -18.53 10.88
N LEU A 262 -7.49 -19.04 11.69
CA LEU A 262 -8.78 -18.43 11.93
C LEU A 262 -8.64 -17.09 12.64
N ILE A 263 -7.86 -17.04 13.72
CA ILE A 263 -7.56 -15.80 14.45
C ILE A 263 -6.94 -14.76 13.52
N PHE A 264 -5.98 -15.16 12.69
CA PHE A 264 -5.35 -14.28 11.71
C PHE A 264 -6.36 -13.73 10.70
N THR A 265 -7.26 -14.57 10.20
CA THR A 265 -8.32 -14.14 9.26
C THR A 265 -9.22 -13.08 9.90
N VAL A 266 -9.69 -13.32 11.13
CA VAL A 266 -10.51 -12.34 11.85
C VAL A 266 -9.70 -11.07 12.15
N ALA A 267 -8.44 -11.22 12.59
CA ALA A 267 -7.55 -10.09 12.88
C ALA A 267 -7.37 -9.20 11.65
N THR A 268 -7.10 -9.76 10.49
CA THR A 268 -6.90 -9.00 9.24
C THR A 268 -8.17 -8.28 8.78
N LEU A 269 -9.35 -8.87 8.97
CA LEU A 269 -10.63 -8.20 8.69
C LEU A 269 -10.86 -7.00 9.63
N VAL A 270 -10.51 -7.14 10.91
CA VAL A 270 -10.58 -6.01 11.85
C VAL A 270 -9.54 -4.95 11.51
N ILE A 271 -8.31 -5.34 11.21
CA ILE A 271 -7.23 -4.43 10.79
C ILE A 271 -7.63 -3.66 9.52
N ALA A 272 -8.37 -4.26 8.59
CA ALA A 272 -8.85 -3.59 7.38
C ALA A 272 -9.68 -2.33 7.64
N THR A 273 -10.24 -2.17 8.85
CA THR A 273 -10.97 -0.96 9.25
C THR A 273 -10.06 0.23 9.61
N ASN A 274 -8.73 0.02 9.68
CA ASN A 274 -7.75 1.04 10.10
C ASN A 274 -7.88 2.36 9.33
N SER A 275 -8.11 2.29 8.01
CA SER A 275 -8.23 3.45 7.16
C SER A 275 -9.39 4.36 7.55
N PHE A 276 -10.54 3.79 7.91
CA PHE A 276 -11.70 4.56 8.36
C PHE A 276 -11.43 5.18 9.73
N ILE A 277 -10.83 4.43 10.66
CA ILE A 277 -10.45 4.92 11.99
C ILE A 277 -9.47 6.09 11.86
N ALA A 278 -8.43 5.94 11.04
CA ALA A 278 -7.40 6.95 10.84
C ALA A 278 -7.95 8.24 10.22
N ILE A 279 -8.81 8.13 9.20
CA ILE A 279 -9.39 9.31 8.56
C ILE A 279 -10.47 9.97 9.44
N ALA A 280 -11.27 9.19 10.16
CA ALA A 280 -12.21 9.75 11.15
C ALA A 280 -11.47 10.52 12.25
N LEU A 281 -10.33 9.99 12.74
CA LEU A 281 -9.47 10.68 13.70
C LEU A 281 -8.89 11.98 13.09
N TYR A 282 -8.39 11.91 11.86
CA TYR A 282 -7.88 13.07 11.13
C TYR A 282 -8.92 14.18 10.99
N GLU A 283 -10.16 13.83 10.63
CA GLU A 283 -11.27 14.80 10.52
C GLU A 283 -11.63 15.39 11.89
N ARG A 284 -11.71 14.57 12.95
CA ARG A 284 -12.00 15.03 14.33
C ARG A 284 -10.91 15.97 14.88
N LEU A 285 -9.67 15.78 14.51
CA LEU A 285 -8.54 16.63 14.91
C LEU A 285 -8.41 17.90 14.03
N GLY A 286 -9.46 18.29 13.32
CA GLY A 286 -9.47 19.49 12.50
C GLY A 286 -8.57 19.39 11.27
N ARG A 287 -8.43 18.18 10.71
CA ARG A 287 -7.62 17.86 9.52
C ARG A 287 -6.13 18.17 9.69
N ARG A 288 -5.60 17.94 10.89
CA ARG A 288 -4.19 18.15 11.22
C ARG A 288 -3.45 16.80 11.13
N GLN A 289 -2.55 16.68 10.16
CA GLN A 289 -1.81 15.44 9.91
C GLN A 289 -0.91 15.03 11.10
N TYR A 290 -0.13 15.98 11.65
CA TYR A 290 0.86 15.68 12.70
C TYR A 290 0.24 15.14 14.01
N PRO A 291 -0.78 15.78 14.60
CA PRO A 291 -1.44 15.22 15.78
C PRO A 291 -2.04 13.85 15.52
N THR A 292 -2.61 13.63 14.34
CA THR A 292 -3.20 12.34 13.95
C THR A 292 -2.12 11.25 13.92
N LEU A 293 -0.99 11.50 13.28
CA LEU A 293 0.11 10.55 13.20
C LEU A 293 0.74 10.24 14.56
N ILE A 294 0.87 11.25 15.46
CA ILE A 294 1.36 11.06 16.82
C ILE A 294 0.43 10.14 17.62
N ILE A 295 -0.88 10.37 17.54
CA ILE A 295 -1.85 9.53 18.25
C ILE A 295 -1.82 8.10 17.69
N LEU A 296 -1.78 7.92 16.38
CA LEU A 296 -1.76 6.62 15.73
C LEU A 296 -0.50 5.82 16.09
N PHE A 297 0.70 6.40 15.97
CA PHE A 297 1.94 5.76 16.40
C PHE A 297 2.02 5.56 17.91
N GLY A 298 1.49 6.51 18.71
CA GLY A 298 1.40 6.38 20.15
C GLY A 298 0.49 5.23 20.57
N THR A 299 -0.65 5.05 19.91
CA THR A 299 -1.52 3.89 20.11
C THR A 299 -0.82 2.58 19.77
N SER A 300 -0.10 2.55 18.63
CA SER A 300 0.69 1.39 18.22
C SER A 300 1.77 1.05 19.24
N LEU A 301 2.51 2.05 19.72
CA LEU A 301 3.55 1.89 20.73
C LEU A 301 3.00 1.29 22.04
N ILE A 302 1.95 1.88 22.57
CA ILE A 302 1.33 1.42 23.83
C ILE A 302 0.79 0.00 23.64
N ALA A 303 0.16 -0.30 22.52
CA ALA A 303 -0.42 -1.61 22.27
C ALA A 303 0.65 -2.69 22.07
N PHE A 304 1.76 -2.43 21.35
CA PHE A 304 2.90 -3.38 21.27
C PHE A 304 3.54 -3.60 22.64
N LEU A 305 3.67 -2.55 23.46
CA LEU A 305 4.19 -2.67 24.82
C LEU A 305 3.27 -3.52 25.70
N LEU A 306 1.95 -3.34 25.59
CA LEU A 306 0.98 -4.17 26.30
C LEU A 306 0.99 -5.61 25.82
N ALA A 307 1.17 -5.87 24.51
CA ALA A 307 1.35 -7.22 23.98
C ALA A 307 2.62 -7.88 24.53
N PHE A 308 3.68 -7.12 24.77
CA PHE A 308 4.90 -7.63 25.40
C PHE A 308 4.70 -7.94 26.88
N LEU A 309 3.98 -7.11 27.63
CA LEU A 309 3.79 -7.25 29.07
C LEU A 309 2.70 -8.25 29.48
N VAL A 310 1.68 -8.43 28.64
CA VAL A 310 0.50 -9.24 28.91
C VAL A 310 0.64 -10.62 28.28
N HIS A 311 0.71 -11.65 29.09
CA HIS A 311 0.91 -13.04 28.62
C HIS A 311 -0.42 -13.80 28.39
N ALA A 312 -1.58 -13.19 28.69
CA ALA A 312 -2.88 -13.80 28.41
C ALA A 312 -3.12 -13.84 26.87
N PRO A 313 -3.27 -15.04 26.24
CA PRO A 313 -3.24 -15.18 24.78
C PRO A 313 -4.28 -14.30 24.06
N ILE A 314 -5.54 -14.27 24.55
CA ILE A 314 -6.61 -13.48 23.93
C ILE A 314 -6.33 -11.98 24.00
N LEU A 315 -5.87 -11.48 25.15
CA LEU A 315 -5.54 -10.06 25.31
C LEU A 315 -4.33 -9.67 24.48
N ASN A 316 -3.34 -10.57 24.36
CA ASN A 316 -2.16 -10.37 23.53
C ASN A 316 -2.56 -10.21 22.06
N VAL A 317 -3.42 -11.08 21.52
CA VAL A 317 -3.98 -10.95 20.16
C VAL A 317 -4.68 -9.61 19.97
N ILE A 318 -5.52 -9.18 20.93
CA ILE A 318 -6.24 -7.90 20.86
C ILE A 318 -5.26 -6.73 20.82
N PHE A 319 -4.25 -6.72 21.69
CA PHE A 319 -3.24 -5.66 21.69
C PHE A 319 -2.41 -5.65 20.39
N LEU A 320 -2.08 -6.81 19.85
CA LEU A 320 -1.36 -6.90 18.57
C LEU A 320 -2.20 -6.32 17.42
N ILE A 321 -3.50 -6.62 17.36
CA ILE A 321 -4.43 -6.04 16.38
C ILE A 321 -4.48 -4.51 16.51
N ILE A 322 -4.63 -3.99 17.74
CA ILE A 322 -4.67 -2.55 18.00
C ILE A 322 -3.34 -1.88 17.58
N ALA A 323 -2.21 -2.54 17.87
CA ALA A 323 -0.89 -2.03 17.50
C ALA A 323 -0.74 -1.89 15.97
N VAL A 324 -1.18 -2.90 15.22
CA VAL A 324 -1.15 -2.88 13.75
C VAL A 324 -2.13 -1.84 13.20
N ILE A 325 -3.35 -1.73 13.76
CA ILE A 325 -4.31 -0.68 13.37
C ILE A 325 -3.71 0.71 13.55
N GLY A 326 -2.99 0.96 14.65
CA GLY A 326 -2.34 2.23 14.89
C GLY A 326 -1.27 2.55 13.83
N ALA A 327 -0.33 1.64 13.62
CA ALA A 327 0.76 1.84 12.67
C ALA A 327 0.25 1.91 11.22
N ASP A 328 -0.62 0.99 10.80
CA ASP A 328 -1.15 0.99 9.45
C ASP A 328 -2.17 2.12 9.20
N GLY A 329 -2.85 2.60 10.24
CA GLY A 329 -3.62 3.83 10.20
C GLY A 329 -2.76 5.06 9.84
N ALA A 330 -1.51 5.11 10.32
CA ALA A 330 -0.58 6.17 9.92
C ALA A 330 -0.24 6.10 8.42
N SER A 331 -0.12 4.89 7.85
CA SER A 331 0.03 4.71 6.40
C SER A 331 -1.19 5.25 5.65
N SER A 332 -2.39 4.99 6.15
CA SER A 332 -3.63 5.47 5.53
C SER A 332 -3.69 7.01 5.46
N VAL A 333 -3.21 7.71 6.49
CA VAL A 333 -3.09 9.18 6.45
C VAL A 333 -2.05 9.62 5.41
N MET A 334 -0.93 8.93 5.32
CA MET A 334 0.11 9.22 4.31
C MET A 334 -0.44 9.07 2.90
N TRP A 335 -1.07 7.93 2.59
CA TRP A 335 -1.57 7.66 1.24
C TRP A 335 -2.79 8.49 0.86
N SER A 336 -3.72 8.68 1.81
CA SER A 336 -5.00 9.33 1.52
C SER A 336 -4.98 10.85 1.69
N VAL A 337 -4.03 11.41 2.44
CA VAL A 337 -3.97 12.85 2.72
C VAL A 337 -2.70 13.48 2.19
N TYR A 338 -1.52 12.97 2.58
CA TYR A 338 -0.25 13.60 2.20
C TYR A 338 0.02 13.47 0.69
N CYS A 339 -0.05 12.28 0.10
CA CYS A 339 0.25 12.10 -1.33
C CYS A 339 -0.67 12.93 -2.23
N PRO A 340 -2.01 12.94 -2.06
CA PRO A 340 -2.88 13.82 -2.84
C PRO A 340 -2.64 15.31 -2.61
N SER A 341 -2.15 15.73 -1.44
CA SER A 341 -1.88 17.13 -1.14
C SER A 341 -0.73 17.74 -1.96
N LEU A 342 0.07 16.90 -2.63
CA LEU A 342 1.18 17.33 -3.48
C LEU A 342 0.78 17.66 -4.93
N VAL A 343 -0.52 17.74 -5.22
CA VAL A 343 -1.04 18.00 -6.58
C VAL A 343 -0.53 19.32 -7.18
N ASP A 344 -0.31 20.32 -6.34
CA ASP A 344 0.24 21.63 -6.72
C ASP A 344 1.70 21.56 -7.19
N THR A 345 2.45 20.58 -6.73
CA THR A 345 3.85 20.38 -7.12
C THR A 345 4.04 19.69 -8.47
N GLY A 346 3.01 19.02 -8.98
CA GLY A 346 3.09 18.16 -10.18
C GLY A 346 3.93 16.89 -10.00
N LEU A 347 4.28 16.51 -8.75
CA LEU A 347 5.13 15.36 -8.42
C LEU A 347 4.38 14.29 -7.60
N VAL A 348 3.05 14.23 -7.72
CA VAL A 348 2.23 13.28 -6.94
C VAL A 348 2.65 11.84 -7.22
N SER A 349 2.75 11.47 -8.50
CA SER A 349 3.07 10.09 -8.91
C SER A 349 4.50 9.71 -8.53
N SER A 350 5.50 10.58 -8.77
CA SER A 350 6.88 10.35 -8.37
C SER A 350 7.02 10.17 -6.87
N THR A 351 6.34 11.02 -6.09
CA THR A 351 6.42 10.96 -4.62
C THR A 351 5.73 9.69 -4.11
N THR A 352 4.55 9.37 -4.63
CA THR A 352 3.81 8.15 -4.26
C THR A 352 4.64 6.90 -4.58
N GLY A 353 5.19 6.82 -5.80
CA GLY A 353 6.03 5.69 -6.21
C GLY A 353 7.31 5.56 -5.39
N PHE A 354 7.95 6.68 -5.02
CA PHE A 354 9.13 6.68 -4.18
C PHE A 354 8.82 6.20 -2.75
N LEU A 355 7.74 6.68 -2.15
CA LEU A 355 7.33 6.25 -0.82
C LEU A 355 6.92 4.77 -0.80
N ASP A 356 6.23 4.30 -1.85
CA ASP A 356 5.83 2.90 -1.96
C ASP A 356 7.05 1.98 -2.18
N PHE A 357 8.03 2.41 -2.98
CA PHE A 357 9.32 1.74 -3.10
C PHE A 357 9.99 1.56 -1.73
N LEU A 358 10.10 2.63 -0.94
CA LEU A 358 10.70 2.55 0.40
C LEU A 358 9.93 1.61 1.32
N SER A 359 8.61 1.66 1.27
CA SER A 359 7.72 0.78 2.05
C SER A 359 7.98 -0.69 1.76
N TYR A 360 7.99 -1.08 0.47
CA TYR A 360 8.21 -2.48 0.09
C TYR A 360 9.65 -2.96 0.27
N MET A 361 10.64 -2.10 0.04
CA MET A 361 12.04 -2.45 0.30
C MET A 361 12.30 -2.68 1.79
N ALA A 362 11.78 -1.78 2.65
CA ALA A 362 11.88 -1.95 4.09
C ALA A 362 11.15 -3.21 4.57
N ALA A 363 9.97 -3.47 4.03
CA ALA A 363 9.21 -4.68 4.35
C ALA A 363 9.92 -5.97 3.90
N ALA A 364 10.49 -6.00 2.70
CA ALA A 364 11.23 -7.15 2.17
C ALA A 364 12.43 -7.51 3.07
N ILE A 365 13.22 -6.49 3.45
CA ILE A 365 14.36 -6.67 4.36
C ILE A 365 13.87 -7.13 5.73
N ALA A 366 12.85 -6.48 6.30
CA ALA A 366 12.36 -6.81 7.63
C ALA A 366 11.75 -8.22 7.69
N THR A 367 11.04 -8.66 6.65
CA THR A 367 10.45 -10.01 6.62
C THR A 367 11.52 -11.10 6.69
N ALA A 368 12.62 -10.93 5.94
CA ALA A 368 13.77 -11.85 6.00
C ALA A 368 14.48 -11.78 7.35
N VAL A 369 14.69 -10.58 7.89
CA VAL A 369 15.38 -10.36 9.17
C VAL A 369 14.55 -10.91 10.34
N PHE A 370 13.23 -10.71 10.35
CA PHE A 370 12.37 -11.14 11.46
C PHE A 370 12.30 -12.65 11.61
N GLY A 371 12.38 -13.43 10.52
CA GLY A 371 12.46 -14.88 10.59
C GLY A 371 13.70 -15.34 11.38
N ASN A 372 14.87 -14.88 10.97
CA ASN A 372 16.12 -15.19 11.66
C ASN A 372 16.15 -14.63 13.10
N LEU A 373 15.59 -13.44 13.29
CA LEU A 373 15.59 -12.76 14.59
C LEU A 373 14.70 -13.51 15.60
N ALA A 374 13.56 -14.04 15.17
CA ALA A 374 12.69 -14.86 16.02
C ALA A 374 13.40 -16.11 16.56
N ASP A 375 14.25 -16.73 15.73
CA ASP A 375 15.04 -17.90 16.14
C ASP A 375 16.17 -17.54 17.13
N VAL A 376 16.76 -16.34 17.01
CA VAL A 376 17.92 -15.92 17.82
C VAL A 376 17.50 -15.27 19.14
N ILE A 377 16.54 -14.36 19.14
CA ILE A 377 16.12 -13.59 20.34
C ILE A 377 14.73 -13.97 20.84
N GLY A 378 14.07 -14.91 20.18
CA GLY A 378 12.71 -15.34 20.50
C GLY A 378 11.64 -14.29 20.19
N TRP A 379 10.38 -14.66 20.37
CA TRP A 379 9.23 -13.81 20.08
C TRP A 379 9.15 -12.56 20.97
N ASN A 380 9.59 -12.66 22.24
CA ASN A 380 9.65 -11.51 23.15
C ASN A 380 10.64 -10.44 22.64
N GLY A 381 11.81 -10.85 22.15
CA GLY A 381 12.77 -9.95 21.54
C GLY A 381 12.23 -9.31 20.26
N LEU A 382 11.47 -10.07 19.46
CA LEU A 382 10.84 -9.55 18.26
C LEU A 382 9.73 -8.52 18.59
N LEU A 383 8.92 -8.76 19.62
CA LEU A 383 7.94 -7.78 20.13
C LEU A 383 8.63 -6.47 20.55
N LEU A 384 9.76 -6.52 21.25
CA LEU A 384 10.54 -5.34 21.59
C LEU A 384 11.07 -4.61 20.36
N THR A 385 11.43 -5.33 19.30
CA THR A 385 11.80 -4.73 18.01
C THR A 385 10.61 -3.95 17.41
N TRP A 386 9.39 -4.49 17.48
CA TRP A 386 8.18 -3.80 17.02
C TRP A 386 7.83 -2.58 17.90
N VAL A 387 8.04 -2.66 19.21
CA VAL A 387 7.98 -1.49 20.13
C VAL A 387 8.97 -0.42 19.68
N GLY A 388 10.21 -0.81 19.34
CA GLY A 388 11.24 0.09 18.81
C GLY A 388 10.80 0.80 17.52
N LEU A 389 10.19 0.09 16.59
CA LEU A 389 9.65 0.66 15.35
C LEU A 389 8.54 1.70 15.62
N ALA A 390 7.60 1.37 16.51
CA ALA A 390 6.54 2.31 16.89
C ALA A 390 7.10 3.54 17.62
N THR A 391 8.09 3.34 18.50
CA THR A 391 8.82 4.44 19.18
C THR A 391 9.50 5.35 18.16
N LEU A 392 10.17 4.78 17.15
CA LEU A 392 10.78 5.54 16.06
C LEU A 392 9.73 6.36 15.30
N GLY A 393 8.55 5.79 15.05
CA GLY A 393 7.41 6.50 14.45
C GLY A 393 6.99 7.74 15.25
N VAL A 394 6.83 7.59 16.56
CA VAL A 394 6.54 8.73 17.47
C VAL A 394 7.68 9.74 17.44
N ALA A 395 8.94 9.31 17.54
CA ALA A 395 10.10 10.19 17.57
C ALA A 395 10.23 11.04 16.30
N VAL A 396 10.01 10.44 15.12
CA VAL A 396 10.02 11.14 13.83
C VAL A 396 8.97 12.25 13.79
N MET A 397 7.81 12.05 14.44
CA MET A 397 6.78 13.09 14.53
C MET A 397 7.13 14.20 15.53
N LEU A 398 7.74 13.86 16.67
CA LEU A 398 8.06 14.83 17.73
C LEU A 398 9.23 15.76 17.38
N VAL A 399 10.23 15.28 16.64
CA VAL A 399 11.42 16.08 16.26
C VAL A 399 11.05 17.39 15.55
N ASP A 400 9.99 17.42 14.75
CA ASP A 400 9.61 18.63 14.01
C ASP A 400 8.75 19.62 14.80
N ILE A 401 7.96 19.13 15.74
CA ILE A 401 7.24 20.00 16.66
C ILE A 401 8.26 20.86 17.41
N ARG A 402 9.36 20.26 17.89
CA ARG A 402 10.43 20.98 18.58
C ARG A 402 11.12 22.03 17.68
N ARG A 403 11.34 21.74 16.39
CA ARG A 403 11.92 22.71 15.44
C ARG A 403 10.97 23.88 15.15
N ARG A 404 9.66 23.66 15.12
CA ARG A 404 8.67 24.72 14.91
C ARG A 404 8.52 25.62 16.12
N PHE A 405 8.57 25.08 17.34
CA PHE A 405 8.60 25.88 18.57
C PHE A 405 9.87 26.72 18.66
N MET A 406 11.05 26.16 18.40
CA MET A 406 12.32 26.90 18.42
C MET A 406 12.44 27.99 17.33
N LYS A 407 11.66 27.90 16.24
CA LYS A 407 11.62 28.94 15.20
C LYS A 407 10.70 30.11 15.56
N HIS A 408 9.72 29.88 16.44
CA HIS A 408 8.81 30.95 16.91
C HIS A 408 9.39 31.76 18.03
N ASP A 409 10.38 31.20 18.76
CA ASP A 409 11.10 31.89 19.88
C ASP A 409 12.33 32.70 19.44
N ARG A 410 12.61 32.83 18.16
CA ARG A 410 13.60 33.77 17.67
C ARG A 410 12.93 35.13 17.49
N PRO A 411 13.20 36.13 18.35
CA PRO A 411 12.73 37.48 18.11
C PRO A 411 13.27 37.95 16.76
N SER A 412 12.35 38.52 15.94
CA SER A 412 12.70 39.24 14.72
C SER A 412 13.77 40.28 15.05
N ALA A 413 15.00 40.03 14.64
CA ALA A 413 16.09 41.02 14.64
C ALA A 413 16.00 41.87 13.39
#